data_e790418da90db94af500778a8f6300f1
#
_entry.id   e790418da90db94af500778a8f6300f1
#
_cell.length_a   1.000
_cell.length_b   1.000
_cell.length_c   1.000
_cell.angle_alpha   90.00
_cell.angle_beta   90.00
_cell.angle_gamma   90.00
#
_symmetry.space_group_name_H-M   'P 1'
#
loop_
_entity.id
_entity.type
_entity.pdbx_description
1 polymer ?
#
loop_
_entity_poly.entity_id
_entity_poly.type
_entity_poly.pdbx_seq_one_letter_code
_entity_poly.pdbx_strand_id
1 'polypeptide(L)'
;MIELENVSKSFTLHNQGSAVIPVMERVNLAVAAGECVGLVGASGAGKSTLMRLIYGNYLAASGRVMVGDLDVAQAEPRQIIALRRETLGYVSQFLRVVPRVAALDVVAEPLLAVGTPMEAARDKAASLLAELNIPERLWSLSPTTFSGGEQQRVNIARGFAYD
;
A
#
# COMPACT_ATOMS: atom_id res chain seq x y z
N MET A 1 -13.36 -1.64 6.89
CA MET A 1 -13.06 -1.31 8.29
C MET A 1 -11.68 -1.85 8.66
N ILE A 2 -10.90 -1.09 9.42
CA ILE A 2 -9.58 -1.52 9.94
C ILE A 2 -9.64 -1.36 11.45
N GLU A 3 -9.15 -2.35 12.20
CA GLU A 3 -9.13 -2.31 13.65
C GLU A 3 -7.84 -2.92 14.21
N LEU A 4 -7.17 -2.18 15.07
CA LEU A 4 -5.98 -2.62 15.79
C LEU A 4 -6.30 -2.64 17.28
N GLU A 5 -6.05 -3.78 17.92
CA GLU A 5 -6.28 -3.99 19.35
C GLU A 5 -4.97 -4.35 20.05
N ASN A 6 -4.50 -3.48 20.94
CA ASN A 6 -3.30 -3.68 21.77
C ASN A 6 -2.06 -4.13 20.96
N VAL A 7 -1.90 -3.58 19.76
CA VAL A 7 -0.83 -3.99 18.84
C VAL A 7 0.52 -3.46 19.31
N SER A 8 1.47 -4.38 19.46
CA SER A 8 2.87 -4.06 19.77
C SER A 8 3.79 -4.57 18.66
N LYS A 9 4.88 -3.83 18.41
CA LYS A 9 5.92 -4.21 17.45
C LYS A 9 7.30 -3.78 17.93
N SER A 10 8.24 -4.73 17.89
CA SER A 10 9.67 -4.49 18.04
C SER A 10 10.44 -5.09 16.87
N PHE A 11 11.65 -4.61 16.65
CA PHE A 11 12.62 -5.20 15.71
C PHE A 11 13.86 -5.66 16.48
N THR A 12 14.37 -6.84 16.13
CA THR A 12 15.63 -7.36 16.66
C THR A 12 16.73 -7.16 15.63
N LEU A 13 17.78 -6.44 16.02
CA LEU A 13 18.96 -6.21 15.18
C LEU A 13 19.98 -7.35 15.40
N HIS A 14 19.82 -8.45 14.65
CA HIS A 14 20.68 -9.64 14.80
C HIS A 14 22.17 -9.33 14.56
N ASN A 15 22.48 -8.34 13.72
CA ASN A 15 23.86 -7.94 13.39
C ASN A 15 24.49 -7.00 14.43
N GLN A 16 23.73 -6.58 15.47
CA GLN A 16 24.17 -5.64 16.50
C GLN A 16 23.84 -6.19 17.90
N GLY A 17 24.38 -7.38 18.19
CA GLY A 17 24.21 -7.99 19.51
C GLY A 17 22.77 -8.36 19.87
N SER A 18 21.91 -8.60 18.88
CA SER A 18 20.48 -8.89 19.08
C SER A 18 19.72 -7.80 19.87
N ALA A 19 20.13 -6.54 19.72
CA ALA A 19 19.46 -5.41 20.33
C ALA A 19 17.97 -5.35 19.87
N VAL A 20 17.06 -5.19 20.83
CA VAL A 20 15.62 -5.09 20.58
C VAL A 20 15.21 -3.62 20.58
N ILE A 21 14.65 -3.16 19.47
CA ILE A 21 14.13 -1.80 19.32
C ILE A 21 12.62 -1.86 19.37
N PRO A 22 11.97 -1.39 20.45
CA PRO A 22 10.52 -1.24 20.49
C PRO A 22 10.13 -0.08 19.58
N VAL A 23 9.10 -0.27 18.75
CA VAL A 23 8.61 0.74 17.80
C VAL A 23 7.21 1.21 18.18
N MET A 24 6.39 0.32 18.71
CA MET A 24 5.06 0.64 19.20
C MET A 24 4.63 -0.34 20.29
N GLU A 25 3.86 0.14 21.24
CA GLU A 25 3.36 -0.64 22.37
C GLU A 25 1.86 -0.40 22.56
N ARG A 26 1.09 -1.49 22.55
CA ARG A 26 -0.35 -1.52 22.81
C ARG A 26 -1.14 -0.43 22.06
N VAL A 27 -0.83 -0.24 20.79
CA VAL A 27 -1.52 0.72 19.93
C VAL A 27 -2.92 0.21 19.62
N ASN A 28 -3.90 1.09 19.75
CA ASN A 28 -5.28 0.87 19.36
C ASN A 28 -5.65 1.89 18.29
N LEU A 29 -6.34 1.45 17.24
CA LEU A 29 -6.82 2.28 16.14
C LEU A 29 -8.06 1.62 15.54
N ALA A 30 -9.09 2.40 15.29
CA ALA A 30 -10.23 1.96 14.50
C ALA A 30 -10.45 2.94 13.34
N VAL A 31 -10.69 2.40 12.14
CA VAL A 31 -11.03 3.18 10.94
C VAL A 31 -12.29 2.58 10.34
N ALA A 32 -13.36 3.34 10.34
CA ALA A 32 -14.63 2.92 9.79
C ALA A 32 -14.63 2.94 8.25
N ALA A 33 -15.65 2.33 7.64
CA ALA A 33 -15.86 2.43 6.19
C ALA A 33 -16.13 3.90 5.80
N GLY A 34 -15.49 4.37 4.74
CA GLY A 34 -15.60 5.75 4.27
C GLY A 34 -14.84 6.78 5.10
N GLU A 35 -14.16 6.39 6.16
CA GLU A 35 -13.37 7.27 7.00
C GLU A 35 -11.96 7.51 6.42
N CYS A 36 -11.48 8.76 6.53
CA CYS A 36 -10.11 9.13 6.20
C CYS A 36 -9.36 9.52 7.47
N VAL A 37 -8.31 8.77 7.82
CA VAL A 37 -7.51 8.97 9.03
C VAL A 37 -6.10 9.43 8.68
N GLY A 38 -5.68 10.55 9.25
CA GLY A 38 -4.31 11.07 9.14
C GLY A 38 -3.43 10.64 10.31
N LEU A 39 -2.31 9.97 10.03
CA LEU A 39 -1.30 9.63 11.04
C LEU A 39 -0.28 10.76 11.17
N VAL A 40 -0.30 11.46 12.30
CA VAL A 40 0.60 12.59 12.60
C VAL A 40 1.65 12.17 13.64
N GLY A 41 2.86 12.68 13.51
CA GLY A 41 3.95 12.42 14.47
C GLY A 41 5.34 12.63 13.84
N ALA A 42 6.36 12.69 14.68
CA ALA A 42 7.75 12.87 14.29
C ALA A 42 8.25 11.77 13.34
N SER A 43 9.36 12.04 12.65
CA SER A 43 10.07 10.97 11.89
C SER A 43 10.52 9.88 12.88
N GLY A 44 10.36 8.62 12.49
CA GLY A 44 10.68 7.49 13.37
C GLY A 44 9.58 7.08 14.36
N ALA A 45 8.47 7.80 14.46
CA ALA A 45 7.35 7.50 15.40
C ALA A 45 6.54 6.23 15.08
N GLY A 46 6.98 5.40 14.13
CA GLY A 46 6.33 4.14 13.81
C GLY A 46 5.18 4.20 12.78
N LYS A 47 4.85 5.37 12.22
CA LYS A 47 3.74 5.53 11.24
C LYS A 47 3.84 4.55 10.07
N SER A 48 5.01 4.47 9.43
CA SER A 48 5.23 3.54 8.31
C SER A 48 5.21 2.08 8.75
N THR A 49 5.60 1.79 10.00
CA THR A 49 5.51 0.44 10.57
C THR A 49 4.06 0.05 10.77
N LEU A 50 3.22 0.96 11.27
CA LEU A 50 1.78 0.75 11.43
C LEU A 50 1.11 0.42 10.09
N MET A 51 1.38 1.22 9.05
CA MET A 51 0.87 0.97 7.69
C MET A 51 1.31 -0.40 7.16
N ARG A 52 2.55 -0.80 7.42
CA ARG A 52 3.08 -2.12 6.99
C ARG A 52 2.51 -3.29 7.79
N LEU A 53 2.11 -3.09 9.04
CA LEU A 53 1.37 -4.10 9.82
C LEU A 53 -0.03 -4.30 9.24
N ILE A 54 -0.77 -3.23 8.94
CA ILE A 54 -2.09 -3.28 8.32
C ILE A 54 -2.01 -3.98 6.94
N TYR A 55 -0.99 -3.66 6.15
CA TYR A 55 -0.78 -4.28 4.83
C TYR A 55 -0.22 -5.71 4.91
N GLY A 56 0.08 -6.22 6.11
CA GLY A 56 0.61 -7.57 6.31
C GLY A 56 2.07 -7.77 5.88
N ASN A 57 2.86 -6.70 5.71
CA ASN A 57 4.30 -6.79 5.43
C ASN A 57 5.13 -7.11 6.67
N TYR A 58 4.60 -6.79 7.84
CA TYR A 58 5.18 -7.12 9.14
C TYR A 58 4.17 -7.87 9.99
N LEU A 59 4.65 -8.80 10.79
CA LEU A 59 3.85 -9.43 11.83
C LEU A 59 3.91 -8.58 13.10
N ALA A 60 2.79 -8.42 13.78
CA ALA A 60 2.74 -7.86 15.13
C ALA A 60 3.48 -8.79 16.11
N ALA A 61 4.10 -8.20 17.14
CA ALA A 61 4.69 -8.98 18.23
C ALA A 61 3.59 -9.44 19.22
N SER A 62 2.53 -8.63 19.36
CA SER A 62 1.32 -8.97 20.10
C SER A 62 0.15 -8.10 19.63
N GLY A 63 -1.06 -8.45 20.06
CA GLY A 63 -2.30 -7.77 19.69
C GLY A 63 -2.91 -8.34 18.43
N ARG A 64 -3.95 -7.67 17.94
CA ARG A 64 -4.76 -8.10 16.78
C ARG A 64 -4.79 -6.99 15.73
N VAL A 65 -4.72 -7.36 14.45
CA VAL A 65 -4.81 -6.45 13.31
C VAL A 65 -5.90 -6.95 12.38
N MET A 66 -7.09 -6.37 12.46
CA MET A 66 -8.22 -6.73 11.64
C MET A 66 -8.32 -5.82 10.40
N VAL A 67 -8.50 -6.41 9.23
CA VAL A 67 -8.87 -5.72 7.99
C VAL A 67 -10.09 -6.44 7.42
N GLY A 68 -11.24 -5.77 7.48
CA GLY A 68 -12.53 -6.46 7.29
C GLY A 68 -12.69 -7.56 8.33
N ASP A 69 -12.90 -8.78 7.87
CA ASP A 69 -13.08 -9.96 8.73
C ASP A 69 -11.78 -10.78 8.92
N LEU A 70 -10.66 -10.33 8.34
CA LEU A 70 -9.38 -11.05 8.39
C LEU A 70 -8.47 -10.50 9.48
N ASP A 71 -8.02 -11.37 10.39
CA ASP A 71 -6.90 -11.05 11.31
C ASP A 71 -5.58 -11.23 10.56
N VAL A 72 -4.98 -10.11 10.16
CA VAL A 72 -3.72 -10.08 9.40
C VAL A 72 -2.55 -10.68 10.20
N ALA A 73 -2.60 -10.61 11.53
CA ALA A 73 -1.54 -11.16 12.38
C ALA A 73 -1.54 -12.70 12.42
N GLN A 74 -2.69 -13.33 12.14
CA GLN A 74 -2.88 -14.79 12.15
C GLN A 74 -3.10 -15.36 10.74
N ALA A 75 -3.18 -14.50 9.72
CA ALA A 75 -3.54 -14.90 8.37
C ALA A 75 -2.44 -15.73 7.68
N GLU A 76 -2.87 -16.75 6.96
CA GLU A 76 -2.01 -17.51 6.07
C GLU A 76 -1.47 -16.65 4.90
N PRO A 77 -0.28 -16.93 4.36
CA PRO A 77 0.29 -16.14 3.24
C PRO A 77 -0.66 -15.97 2.04
N ARG A 78 -1.46 -16.99 1.74
CA ARG A 78 -2.44 -16.93 0.64
C ARG A 78 -3.58 -15.93 0.91
N GLN A 79 -4.02 -15.83 2.17
CA GLN A 79 -5.05 -14.87 2.59
C GLN A 79 -4.52 -13.43 2.51
N ILE A 80 -3.25 -13.20 2.89
CA ILE A 80 -2.59 -11.89 2.73
C ILE A 80 -2.48 -11.49 1.25
N ILE A 81 -2.17 -12.45 0.36
CA ILE A 81 -2.11 -12.17 -1.09
C ILE A 81 -3.51 -11.81 -1.62
N ALA A 82 -4.54 -12.54 -1.22
CA ALA A 82 -5.94 -12.24 -1.60
C ALA A 82 -6.38 -10.86 -1.08
N LEU A 83 -6.11 -10.56 0.20
CA LEU A 83 -6.40 -9.26 0.82
C LEU A 83 -5.79 -8.09 0.05
N ARG A 84 -4.51 -8.21 -0.35
CA ARG A 84 -3.79 -7.18 -1.13
C ARG A 84 -4.29 -7.05 -2.56
N ARG A 85 -4.87 -8.10 -3.11
CA ARG A 85 -5.38 -8.15 -4.47
C ARG A 85 -6.78 -7.58 -4.58
N GLU A 86 -7.60 -7.79 -3.55
CA GLU A 86 -9.05 -7.61 -3.62
C GLU A 86 -9.57 -6.48 -2.73
N THR A 87 -8.78 -6.09 -1.71
CA THR A 87 -9.30 -5.20 -0.65
C THR A 87 -8.37 -4.04 -0.32
N LEU A 88 -7.04 -4.23 -0.34
CA LEU A 88 -6.08 -3.23 0.12
C LEU A 88 -5.27 -2.62 -1.03
N GLY A 89 -5.54 -1.38 -1.39
CA GLY A 89 -4.61 -0.54 -2.13
C GLY A 89 -3.45 -0.06 -1.23
N TYR A 90 -2.24 -0.02 -1.76
CA TYR A 90 -1.08 0.51 -1.04
C TYR A 90 -0.26 1.47 -1.90
N VAL A 91 -0.21 2.71 -1.46
CA VAL A 91 0.66 3.72 -2.07
C VAL A 91 1.95 3.83 -1.26
N SER A 92 3.04 3.34 -1.81
CA SER A 92 4.35 3.43 -1.17
C SER A 92 4.97 4.83 -1.33
N GLN A 93 5.97 5.15 -0.52
CA GLN A 93 6.68 6.43 -0.63
C GLN A 93 7.39 6.59 -2.00
N PHE A 94 7.82 5.49 -2.59
CA PHE A 94 8.51 5.48 -3.88
C PHE A 94 7.79 4.51 -4.83
N LEU A 95 7.57 4.94 -6.06
CA LEU A 95 7.04 4.09 -7.10
C LEU A 95 8.06 2.99 -7.45
N ARG A 96 7.64 1.74 -7.34
CA ARG A 96 8.42 0.58 -7.78
C ARG A 96 7.76 0.00 -9.01
N VAL A 97 8.43 0.11 -10.15
CA VAL A 97 7.94 -0.39 -11.43
C VAL A 97 9.05 -1.13 -12.18
N VAL A 98 8.64 -2.00 -13.08
CA VAL A 98 9.55 -2.63 -14.02
C VAL A 98 9.98 -1.57 -15.05
N PRO A 99 11.27 -1.38 -15.32
CA PRO A 99 11.72 -0.46 -16.37
C PRO A 99 11.10 -0.78 -17.73
N ARG A 100 10.87 0.24 -18.55
CA ARG A 100 10.33 0.14 -19.91
C ARG A 100 8.85 -0.29 -20.00
N VAL A 101 8.13 -0.33 -18.90
CA VAL A 101 6.67 -0.50 -18.89
C VAL A 101 6.02 0.89 -18.92
N ALA A 102 5.04 1.09 -19.78
CA ALA A 102 4.32 2.36 -19.93
C ALA A 102 3.54 2.72 -18.66
N ALA A 103 3.41 4.02 -18.35
CA ALA A 103 2.67 4.49 -17.18
C ALA A 103 1.21 4.00 -17.18
N LEU A 104 0.58 3.97 -18.36
CA LEU A 104 -0.76 3.45 -18.53
C LEU A 104 -0.88 1.98 -18.09
N ASP A 105 0.08 1.15 -18.50
CA ASP A 105 0.10 -0.28 -18.17
C ASP A 105 0.47 -0.52 -16.71
N VAL A 106 1.32 0.33 -16.11
CA VAL A 106 1.63 0.30 -14.66
C VAL A 106 0.39 0.56 -13.82
N VAL A 107 -0.47 1.49 -14.24
CA VAL A 107 -1.72 1.80 -13.52
C VAL A 107 -2.81 0.76 -13.80
N ALA A 108 -2.86 0.18 -15.01
CA ALA A 108 -3.81 -0.87 -15.37
C ALA A 108 -3.49 -2.23 -14.73
N GLU A 109 -2.24 -2.49 -14.37
CA GLU A 109 -1.76 -3.80 -13.90
C GLU A 109 -2.59 -4.39 -12.73
N PRO A 110 -2.97 -3.64 -11.67
CA PRO A 110 -3.80 -4.18 -10.61
C PRO A 110 -5.14 -4.71 -11.12
N LEU A 111 -5.82 -3.98 -11.99
CA LEU A 111 -7.10 -4.37 -12.58
C LEU A 111 -6.98 -5.64 -13.44
N LEU A 112 -5.91 -5.74 -14.21
CA LEU A 112 -5.61 -6.95 -15.00
C LEU A 112 -5.36 -8.16 -14.10
N ALA A 113 -4.72 -7.96 -12.95
CA ALA A 113 -4.42 -9.02 -11.98
C ALA A 113 -5.69 -9.64 -11.36
N VAL A 114 -6.81 -8.92 -11.34
CA VAL A 114 -8.12 -9.43 -10.88
C VAL A 114 -9.04 -9.84 -12.03
N GLY A 115 -8.54 -9.85 -13.27
CA GLY A 115 -9.28 -10.36 -14.44
C GLY A 115 -10.10 -9.32 -15.20
N THR A 116 -9.92 -8.02 -14.92
CA THR A 116 -10.56 -6.97 -15.72
C THR A 116 -10.08 -7.03 -17.17
N PRO A 117 -10.95 -6.93 -18.18
CA PRO A 117 -10.55 -6.89 -19.59
C PRO A 117 -9.56 -5.75 -19.86
N MET A 118 -8.59 -6.00 -20.74
CA MET A 118 -7.47 -5.07 -21.04
C MET A 118 -7.95 -3.67 -21.41
N GLU A 119 -8.97 -3.56 -22.25
CA GLU A 119 -9.52 -2.27 -22.71
C GLU A 119 -10.10 -1.50 -21.54
N ALA A 120 -10.99 -2.11 -20.74
CA ALA A 120 -11.59 -1.49 -19.56
C ALA A 120 -10.54 -1.10 -18.49
N ALA A 121 -9.52 -1.93 -18.29
CA ALA A 121 -8.43 -1.62 -17.35
C ALA A 121 -7.60 -0.40 -17.81
N ARG A 122 -7.33 -0.28 -19.11
CA ARG A 122 -6.63 0.88 -19.68
C ARG A 122 -7.47 2.14 -19.66
N ASP A 123 -8.77 2.05 -19.93
CA ASP A 123 -9.68 3.19 -19.85
C ASP A 123 -9.75 3.76 -18.43
N LYS A 124 -9.90 2.89 -17.44
CA LYS A 124 -9.84 3.31 -16.03
C LYS A 124 -8.47 3.91 -15.66
N ALA A 125 -7.38 3.29 -16.10
CA ALA A 125 -6.03 3.82 -15.88
C ALA A 125 -5.83 5.21 -16.52
N ALA A 126 -6.32 5.41 -17.75
CA ALA A 126 -6.28 6.70 -18.43
C ALA A 126 -7.07 7.77 -17.68
N SER A 127 -8.26 7.44 -17.19
CA SER A 127 -9.08 8.34 -16.37
C SER A 127 -8.34 8.77 -15.10
N LEU A 128 -7.74 7.84 -14.37
CA LEU A 128 -6.97 8.13 -13.14
C LEU A 128 -5.71 8.97 -13.41
N LEU A 129 -5.00 8.69 -14.50
CA LEU A 129 -3.83 9.49 -14.89
C LEU A 129 -4.23 10.92 -15.27
N ALA A 130 -5.34 11.10 -15.97
CA ALA A 130 -5.89 12.42 -16.32
C ALA A 130 -6.32 13.19 -15.06
N GLU A 131 -7.05 12.56 -14.14
CA GLU A 131 -7.49 13.13 -12.88
C GLU A 131 -6.31 13.60 -12.01
N LEU A 132 -5.21 12.85 -12.01
CA LEU A 132 -3.98 13.20 -11.31
C LEU A 132 -3.06 14.13 -12.12
N ASN A 133 -3.54 14.73 -13.21
CA ASN A 133 -2.81 15.68 -14.05
C ASN A 133 -1.48 15.13 -14.59
N ILE A 134 -1.46 13.87 -15.02
CA ILE A 134 -0.36 13.30 -15.82
C ILE A 134 -0.68 13.56 -17.30
N PRO A 135 0.15 14.33 -18.02
CA PRO A 135 -0.07 14.62 -19.43
C PRO A 135 -0.14 13.35 -20.29
N GLU A 136 -1.10 13.30 -21.23
CA GLU A 136 -1.34 12.12 -22.07
C GLU A 136 -0.07 11.68 -22.84
N ARG A 137 0.76 12.63 -23.29
CA ARG A 137 2.05 12.36 -23.95
C ARG A 137 3.01 11.51 -23.11
N LEU A 138 2.80 11.42 -21.78
CA LEU A 138 3.62 10.62 -20.88
C LEU A 138 3.08 9.20 -20.67
N TRP A 139 1.81 8.92 -21.02
CA TRP A 139 1.17 7.66 -20.70
C TRP A 139 1.82 6.44 -21.36
N SER A 140 2.39 6.64 -22.54
CA SER A 140 3.13 5.59 -23.27
C SER A 140 4.59 5.45 -22.84
N LEU A 141 5.09 6.34 -21.97
CA LEU A 141 6.47 6.33 -21.48
C LEU A 141 6.58 5.62 -20.14
N SER A 142 7.79 5.12 -19.84
CA SER A 142 8.06 4.49 -18.55
C SER A 142 8.12 5.56 -17.44
N PRO A 143 7.44 5.37 -16.30
CA PRO A 143 7.50 6.30 -15.17
C PRO A 143 8.90 6.49 -14.59
N THR A 144 9.84 5.59 -14.87
CA THR A 144 11.24 5.74 -14.41
C THR A 144 11.94 6.97 -14.98
N THR A 145 11.40 7.56 -16.06
CA THR A 145 11.91 8.78 -16.69
C THR A 145 11.21 10.05 -16.22
N PHE A 146 10.21 9.93 -15.36
CA PHE A 146 9.40 11.05 -14.88
C PHE A 146 10.05 11.75 -13.69
N SER A 147 9.63 13.01 -13.45
CA SER A 147 9.96 13.71 -12.21
C SER A 147 9.41 12.95 -10.99
N GLY A 148 10.02 13.16 -9.81
CA GLY A 148 9.57 12.50 -8.58
C GLY A 148 8.09 12.74 -8.25
N GLY A 149 7.58 13.95 -8.55
CA GLY A 149 6.17 14.29 -8.38
C GLY A 149 5.24 13.55 -9.35
N GLU A 150 5.64 13.40 -10.61
CA GLU A 150 4.89 12.60 -11.59
C GLU A 150 4.90 11.12 -11.26
N GLN A 151 6.05 10.59 -10.82
CA GLN A 151 6.16 9.20 -10.34
C GLN A 151 5.21 8.96 -9.17
N GLN A 152 5.14 9.89 -8.21
CA GLN A 152 4.24 9.76 -7.06
C GLN A 152 2.77 9.81 -7.48
N ARG A 153 2.39 10.64 -8.44
CA ARG A 153 1.02 10.67 -8.99
C ARG A 153 0.67 9.36 -9.71
N VAL A 154 1.59 8.78 -10.49
CA VAL A 154 1.39 7.44 -11.08
C VAL A 154 1.24 6.36 -10.00
N ASN A 155 2.00 6.46 -8.91
CA ASN A 155 1.89 5.54 -7.76
C ASN A 155 0.53 5.65 -7.06
N ILE A 156 0.01 6.88 -6.92
CA ILE A 156 -1.34 7.14 -6.39
C ILE A 156 -2.40 6.55 -7.33
N ALA A 157 -2.33 6.84 -8.64
CA ALA A 157 -3.25 6.30 -9.63
C ALA A 157 -3.32 4.76 -9.54
N ARG A 158 -2.17 4.09 -9.47
CA ARG A 158 -2.08 2.64 -9.32
C ARG A 158 -2.73 2.14 -8.02
N GLY A 159 -2.53 2.85 -6.90
CA GLY A 159 -3.08 2.48 -5.59
C GLY A 159 -4.60 2.61 -5.51
N PHE A 160 -5.19 3.49 -6.32
CA PHE A 160 -6.65 3.72 -6.41
C PHE A 160 -7.30 3.04 -7.62
N ALA A 161 -6.61 2.13 -8.29
CA ALA A 161 -7.15 1.49 -9.49
C ALA A 161 -8.41 0.65 -9.23
N TYR A 162 -8.60 0.15 -8.01
CA TYR A 162 -9.76 -0.68 -7.62
C TYR A 162 -11.02 0.11 -7.23
N ASP A 163 -10.97 1.43 -7.13
CA ASP A 163 -12.10 2.29 -6.75
C ASP A 163 -13.08 2.56 -7.91
#